data_9e2cbe0bbee74546a97a9fdab9148105
#
_entry.id   9e2cbe0bbee74546a97a9fdab9148105
#
_cell.length_a   1.000
_cell.length_b   1.000
_cell.length_c   1.000
_cell.angle_alpha   90.00
_cell.angle_beta   90.00
_cell.angle_gamma   90.00
#
_symmetry.space_group_name_H-M   'P 1'
#
loop_
_entity.id
_entity.type
_entity.pdbx_description
1 polymer ?
#
loop_
_entity_poly.entity_id
_entity_poly.type
_entity_poly.pdbx_seq_one_letter_code
_entity_poly.pdbx_strand_id
1 'polypeptide(L)'
;MTEHWENLNALTAPLLTWYDLNGRTLPWRSVVTPYRTWVSEIMLQQTRVSAVIPYFERFMAELPDAAALATVPEERLLKLWEGLGYYSRARNLQKAAKVIVSDFGGELPRKCAALKTLPGIGDYTAAAIASINFGEPVAAVDGNLLRVAARVSGCADDIMDARVRKQFTAHLNDAIDLARPGAYNKAMMDLGATVCLPNGAPKCEICPARMMCEAYKNGLTEVLPVRAKKKARKIEERTVLLLFQNGKAALRKRADTGLLASLWEFPSVLGNLDEAGVSLALAQMGLSAKSIEPAGSAKHIFTHIEWDMKGYFADVTGENDDLFWADAAAFDAAAIPTAFKKFAALVRARLQ
;
A
#
# COMPACT_ATOMS: atom_id res chain seq x y z
N MET A 1 0.91 -26.02 -23.34
CA MET A 1 -0.53 -25.73 -23.51
C MET A 1 -0.65 -24.63 -24.54
N THR A 2 -1.63 -24.73 -25.43
CA THR A 2 -1.92 -23.68 -26.43
C THR A 2 -2.57 -22.50 -25.63
N GLU A 3 -2.08 -21.28 -25.87
CA GLU A 3 -2.65 -20.07 -25.26
C GLU A 3 -3.80 -19.54 -26.11
N HIS A 4 -4.88 -19.16 -25.48
CA HIS A 4 -6.12 -18.71 -26.11
C HIS A 4 -6.38 -17.23 -25.78
N TRP A 5 -5.55 -16.35 -26.34
CA TRP A 5 -5.65 -14.91 -26.10
C TRP A 5 -6.93 -14.29 -26.64
N GLU A 6 -7.52 -14.86 -27.69
CA GLU A 6 -8.83 -14.50 -28.25
C GLU A 6 -9.97 -14.54 -27.22
N ASN A 7 -9.83 -15.38 -26.18
CA ASN A 7 -10.80 -15.46 -25.10
C ASN A 7 -10.90 -14.17 -24.28
N LEU A 8 -9.85 -13.33 -24.25
CA LEU A 8 -9.90 -12.01 -23.60
C LEU A 8 -10.81 -11.05 -24.35
N ASN A 9 -10.76 -11.07 -25.70
CA ASN A 9 -11.66 -10.27 -26.53
C ASN A 9 -13.10 -10.76 -26.38
N ALA A 10 -13.31 -12.08 -26.39
CA ALA A 10 -14.64 -12.69 -26.22
C ALA A 10 -15.25 -12.39 -24.83
N LEU A 11 -14.41 -12.17 -23.80
CA LEU A 11 -14.84 -11.83 -22.45
C LEU A 11 -15.43 -10.42 -22.35
N THR A 12 -15.00 -9.46 -23.17
CA THR A 12 -15.28 -8.02 -22.97
C THR A 12 -16.77 -7.72 -22.83
N ALA A 13 -17.62 -8.19 -23.72
CA ALA A 13 -19.07 -7.92 -23.66
C ALA A 13 -19.74 -8.60 -22.45
N PRO A 14 -19.55 -9.91 -22.16
CA PRO A 14 -20.08 -10.55 -20.96
C PRO A 14 -19.59 -9.89 -19.66
N LEU A 15 -18.32 -9.46 -19.62
CA LEU A 15 -17.72 -8.79 -18.48
C LEU A 15 -18.40 -7.45 -18.18
N LEU A 16 -18.64 -6.62 -19.19
CA LEU A 16 -19.30 -5.33 -19.02
C LEU A 16 -20.75 -5.50 -18.60
N THR A 17 -21.48 -6.45 -19.19
CA THR A 17 -22.85 -6.79 -18.77
C THR A 17 -22.88 -7.22 -17.30
N TRP A 18 -21.96 -8.08 -16.90
CA TRP A 18 -21.83 -8.50 -15.49
C TRP A 18 -21.51 -7.31 -14.57
N TYR A 19 -20.62 -6.42 -14.99
CA TYR A 19 -20.19 -5.26 -14.20
C TYR A 19 -21.34 -4.26 -13.99
N ASP A 20 -22.17 -4.04 -15.00
CA ASP A 20 -23.32 -3.15 -14.90
C ASP A 20 -24.32 -3.60 -13.81
N LEU A 21 -24.38 -4.92 -13.54
CA LEU A 21 -25.26 -5.51 -12.52
C LEU A 21 -24.58 -5.73 -11.15
N ASN A 22 -23.26 -5.96 -11.15
CA ASN A 22 -22.53 -6.45 -9.96
C ASN A 22 -21.37 -5.54 -9.52
N GLY A 23 -21.15 -4.41 -10.21
CA GLY A 23 -20.08 -3.48 -9.90
C GLY A 23 -20.18 -2.95 -8.48
N ARG A 24 -19.03 -2.96 -7.75
CA ARG A 24 -19.00 -2.54 -6.35
C ARG A 24 -19.27 -1.03 -6.20
N THR A 25 -20.11 -0.68 -5.23
CA THR A 25 -20.27 0.70 -4.77
C THR A 25 -19.13 1.04 -3.82
N LEU A 26 -18.31 2.03 -4.18
CA LEU A 26 -17.13 2.44 -3.40
C LEU A 26 -17.09 3.98 -3.34
N PRO A 27 -16.62 4.61 -2.24
CA PRO A 27 -16.63 6.07 -2.07
C PRO A 27 -15.98 6.85 -3.21
N TRP A 28 -14.92 6.31 -3.81
CA TRP A 28 -14.22 6.92 -4.96
C TRP A 28 -14.87 6.64 -6.31
N ARG A 29 -15.95 5.84 -6.34
CA ARG A 29 -16.76 5.56 -7.53
C ARG A 29 -18.09 6.28 -7.54
N SER A 30 -18.56 6.75 -6.38
CA SER A 30 -19.82 7.52 -6.27
C SER A 30 -19.67 8.93 -6.83
N VAL A 31 -18.51 9.57 -6.60
CA VAL A 31 -18.14 10.84 -7.22
C VAL A 31 -16.79 10.62 -7.89
N VAL A 32 -16.79 10.45 -9.21
CA VAL A 32 -15.60 10.17 -10.01
C VAL A 32 -14.94 11.48 -10.42
N THR A 33 -13.73 11.73 -9.91
CA THR A 33 -12.83 12.79 -10.37
C THR A 33 -11.41 12.25 -10.54
N PRO A 34 -10.57 12.86 -11.39
CA PRO A 34 -9.19 12.43 -11.55
C PRO A 34 -8.41 12.37 -10.24
N TYR A 35 -8.61 13.37 -9.37
CA TYR A 35 -7.97 13.44 -8.05
C TYR A 35 -8.42 12.28 -7.14
N ARG A 36 -9.73 12.04 -7.03
CA ARG A 36 -10.27 10.95 -6.20
C ARG A 36 -9.84 9.57 -6.70
N THR A 37 -9.84 9.37 -8.02
CA THR A 37 -9.32 8.15 -8.64
C THR A 37 -7.84 7.96 -8.30
N TRP A 38 -7.01 8.99 -8.50
CA TRP A 38 -5.60 8.93 -8.20
C TRP A 38 -5.31 8.57 -6.73
N VAL A 39 -5.91 9.30 -5.79
CA VAL A 39 -5.69 9.05 -4.35
C VAL A 39 -6.14 7.64 -3.96
N SER A 40 -7.31 7.20 -4.42
CA SER A 40 -7.81 5.85 -4.12
C SER A 40 -6.90 4.75 -4.68
N GLU A 41 -6.44 4.89 -5.93
CA GLU A 41 -5.54 3.91 -6.56
C GLU A 41 -4.20 3.80 -5.82
N ILE A 42 -3.65 4.92 -5.34
CA ILE A 42 -2.44 4.90 -4.52
C ILE A 42 -2.71 4.28 -3.14
N MET A 43 -3.83 4.56 -2.50
CA MET A 43 -4.18 3.95 -1.21
C MET A 43 -4.39 2.44 -1.31
N LEU A 44 -4.98 1.97 -2.42
CA LEU A 44 -5.26 0.56 -2.69
C LEU A 44 -4.01 -0.28 -3.00
N GLN A 45 -2.88 0.35 -3.32
CA GLN A 45 -1.63 -0.40 -3.54
C GLN A 45 -1.28 -1.21 -2.29
N GLN A 46 -1.33 -2.55 -2.39
CA GLN A 46 -1.04 -3.50 -1.30
C GLN A 46 -1.92 -3.34 -0.03
N THR A 47 -3.06 -2.66 -0.15
CA THR A 47 -4.00 -2.45 0.96
C THR A 47 -5.40 -2.91 0.54
N ARG A 48 -6.12 -3.59 1.45
CA ARG A 48 -7.47 -4.09 1.18
C ARG A 48 -8.48 -2.94 1.11
N VAL A 49 -9.47 -3.07 0.25
CA VAL A 49 -10.54 -2.08 0.06
C VAL A 49 -11.21 -1.66 1.37
N SER A 50 -11.60 -2.64 2.21
CA SER A 50 -12.25 -2.36 3.49
C SER A 50 -11.40 -1.53 4.45
N ALA A 51 -10.08 -1.68 4.40
CA ALA A 51 -9.17 -0.86 5.18
C ALA A 51 -9.00 0.55 4.59
N VAL A 52 -9.06 0.70 3.26
CA VAL A 52 -8.87 2.00 2.58
C VAL A 52 -10.05 2.94 2.77
N ILE A 53 -11.29 2.45 2.80
CA ILE A 53 -12.51 3.27 2.86
C ILE A 53 -12.42 4.38 3.93
N PRO A 54 -12.22 4.09 5.23
CA PRO A 54 -12.21 5.12 6.26
C PRO A 54 -11.03 6.10 6.12
N TYR A 55 -9.91 5.66 5.54
CA TYR A 55 -8.77 6.56 5.26
C TYR A 55 -9.06 7.51 4.12
N PHE A 56 -9.66 6.99 3.04
CA PHE A 56 -10.04 7.79 1.89
C PHE A 56 -11.04 8.88 2.26
N GLU A 57 -12.06 8.55 3.06
CA GLU A 57 -13.07 9.52 3.50
C GLU A 57 -12.45 10.65 4.34
N ARG A 58 -11.62 10.33 5.34
CA ARG A 58 -10.90 11.33 6.14
C ARG A 58 -9.94 12.16 5.29
N PHE A 59 -9.21 11.51 4.39
CA PHE A 59 -8.26 12.19 3.50
C PHE A 59 -8.96 13.18 2.58
N MET A 60 -10.09 12.79 1.98
CA MET A 60 -10.88 13.67 1.10
C MET A 60 -11.52 14.82 1.86
N ALA A 61 -11.90 14.63 3.12
CA ALA A 61 -12.46 15.70 3.96
C ALA A 61 -11.42 16.78 4.29
N GLU A 62 -10.16 16.40 4.48
CA GLU A 62 -9.10 17.33 4.87
C GLU A 62 -8.29 17.85 3.67
N LEU A 63 -8.08 17.01 2.66
CA LEU A 63 -7.30 17.28 1.46
C LEU A 63 -8.14 17.03 0.22
N PRO A 64 -9.11 17.91 -0.10
CA PRO A 64 -10.11 17.66 -1.14
C PRO A 64 -9.58 17.73 -2.58
N ASP A 65 -8.40 18.34 -2.78
CA ASP A 65 -7.80 18.58 -4.10
C ASP A 65 -6.28 18.55 -4.06
N ALA A 66 -5.66 18.70 -5.24
CA ALA A 66 -4.21 18.70 -5.38
C ALA A 66 -3.53 19.91 -4.70
N ALA A 67 -4.21 21.06 -4.60
CA ALA A 67 -3.65 22.25 -3.99
C ALA A 67 -3.53 22.08 -2.46
N ALA A 68 -4.58 21.56 -1.81
CA ALA A 68 -4.55 21.23 -0.40
C ALA A 68 -3.48 20.17 -0.09
N LEU A 69 -3.37 19.13 -0.93
CA LEU A 69 -2.34 18.09 -0.76
C LEU A 69 -0.92 18.62 -0.98
N ALA A 70 -0.72 19.55 -1.91
CA ALA A 70 0.60 20.14 -2.18
C ALA A 70 1.12 20.96 -1.01
N THR A 71 0.24 21.62 -0.26
CA THR A 71 0.59 22.59 0.78
C THR A 71 0.54 22.05 2.20
N VAL A 72 -0.11 20.91 2.44
CA VAL A 72 -0.20 20.33 3.78
C VAL A 72 1.20 20.02 4.34
N PRO A 73 1.48 20.29 5.63
CA PRO A 73 2.72 19.88 6.26
C PRO A 73 2.93 18.36 6.19
N GLU A 74 4.15 17.91 5.89
CA GLU A 74 4.46 16.48 5.73
C GLU A 74 4.05 15.67 6.96
N GLU A 75 4.27 16.18 8.16
CA GLU A 75 3.89 15.48 9.40
C GLU A 75 2.37 15.23 9.47
N ARG A 76 1.55 16.23 9.06
CA ARG A 76 0.10 16.07 9.01
C ARG A 76 -0.32 15.05 7.96
N LEU A 77 0.30 15.08 6.78
CA LEU A 77 0.07 14.09 5.73
C LEU A 77 0.40 12.67 6.21
N LEU A 78 1.56 12.48 6.86
CA LEU A 78 1.98 11.18 7.38
C LEU A 78 1.05 10.71 8.51
N LYS A 79 0.52 11.63 9.33
CA LYS A 79 -0.47 11.31 10.35
C LYS A 79 -1.81 10.85 9.75
N LEU A 80 -2.30 11.49 8.69
CA LEU A 80 -3.50 11.04 7.95
C LEU A 80 -3.31 9.66 7.32
N TRP A 81 -2.07 9.33 6.98
CA TRP A 81 -1.70 8.04 6.35
C TRP A 81 -1.35 6.95 7.35
N GLU A 82 -1.27 7.29 8.65
CA GLU A 82 -0.84 6.37 9.71
C GLU A 82 -1.71 5.11 9.74
N GLY A 83 -1.08 3.94 9.60
CA GLY A 83 -1.76 2.65 9.55
C GLY A 83 -1.90 2.03 8.16
N LEU A 84 -1.87 2.80 7.07
CA LEU A 84 -1.90 2.25 5.71
C LEU A 84 -0.58 1.60 5.28
N GLY A 85 0.55 1.96 5.92
CA GLY A 85 1.87 1.49 5.55
C GLY A 85 2.40 2.09 4.23
N TYR A 86 3.63 1.70 3.85
CA TYR A 86 4.27 2.18 2.62
C TYR A 86 4.19 3.71 2.48
N TYR A 87 4.66 4.44 3.47
CA TYR A 87 4.54 5.89 3.60
C TYR A 87 5.19 6.69 2.45
N SER A 88 6.11 6.06 1.70
CA SER A 88 6.62 6.63 0.45
C SER A 88 5.51 6.95 -0.56
N ARG A 89 4.37 6.24 -0.50
CA ARG A 89 3.19 6.54 -1.33
C ARG A 89 2.61 7.91 -0.98
N ALA A 90 2.44 8.22 0.29
CA ALA A 90 1.94 9.53 0.74
C ALA A 90 2.88 10.67 0.32
N ARG A 91 4.19 10.48 0.51
CA ARG A 91 5.18 11.47 0.07
C ARG A 91 5.21 11.66 -1.44
N ASN A 92 5.12 10.58 -2.20
CA ASN A 92 5.04 10.67 -3.66
C ASN A 92 3.73 11.35 -4.11
N LEU A 93 2.59 11.08 -3.43
CA LEU A 93 1.35 11.84 -3.66
C LEU A 93 1.57 13.33 -3.49
N GLN A 94 2.21 13.79 -2.39
CA GLN A 94 2.48 15.20 -2.17
C GLN A 94 3.45 15.79 -3.19
N LYS A 95 4.53 15.07 -3.53
CA LYS A 95 5.46 15.49 -4.57
C LYS A 95 4.76 15.66 -5.92
N ALA A 96 3.92 14.70 -6.30
CA ALA A 96 3.15 14.79 -7.53
C ALA A 96 2.11 15.91 -7.47
N ALA A 97 1.45 16.13 -6.32
CA ALA A 97 0.53 17.27 -6.15
C ALA A 97 1.22 18.62 -6.37
N LYS A 98 2.44 18.79 -5.87
CA LYS A 98 3.24 20.00 -6.11
C LYS A 98 3.50 20.22 -7.61
N VAL A 99 3.88 19.15 -8.34
CA VAL A 99 4.07 19.22 -9.81
C VAL A 99 2.75 19.50 -10.53
N ILE A 100 1.64 18.88 -10.10
CA ILE A 100 0.32 19.13 -10.69
C ILE A 100 -0.08 20.60 -10.52
N VAL A 101 0.18 21.20 -9.38
CA VAL A 101 -0.14 22.60 -9.12
C VAL A 101 0.77 23.53 -9.94
N SER A 102 2.09 23.27 -9.98
CA SER A 102 3.06 24.15 -10.66
C SER A 102 2.99 24.06 -12.18
N ASP A 103 2.87 22.84 -12.72
CA ASP A 103 3.11 22.59 -14.15
C ASP A 103 1.80 22.35 -14.92
N PHE A 104 0.72 21.96 -14.21
CA PHE A 104 -0.56 21.62 -14.81
C PHE A 104 -1.75 22.42 -14.26
N GLY A 105 -1.50 23.52 -13.55
CA GLY A 105 -2.55 24.43 -13.06
C GLY A 105 -3.51 23.80 -12.04
N GLY A 106 -3.08 22.76 -11.33
CA GLY A 106 -3.88 22.06 -10.32
C GLY A 106 -4.71 20.89 -10.86
N GLU A 107 -4.72 20.65 -12.16
CA GLU A 107 -5.47 19.54 -12.79
C GLU A 107 -4.53 18.42 -13.25
N LEU A 108 -4.97 17.16 -13.07
CA LEU A 108 -4.18 16.03 -13.56
C LEU A 108 -4.13 15.99 -15.10
N PRO A 109 -2.95 15.68 -15.67
CA PRO A 109 -2.82 15.50 -17.12
C PRO A 109 -3.77 14.40 -17.63
N ARG A 110 -4.32 14.60 -18.84
CA ARG A 110 -5.36 13.71 -19.39
C ARG A 110 -4.80 12.43 -20.01
N LYS A 111 -3.53 12.44 -20.45
CA LYS A 111 -2.91 11.32 -21.18
C LYS A 111 -2.09 10.44 -20.26
N CYS A 112 -2.22 9.13 -20.45
CA CYS A 112 -1.46 8.11 -19.72
C CYS A 112 0.04 8.40 -19.72
N ALA A 113 0.59 8.78 -20.88
CA ALA A 113 2.01 9.13 -21.02
C ALA A 113 2.43 10.31 -20.13
N ALA A 114 1.61 11.37 -20.04
CA ALA A 114 1.88 12.52 -19.20
C ALA A 114 1.69 12.20 -17.71
N LEU A 115 0.69 11.39 -17.33
CA LEU A 115 0.49 10.93 -15.96
C LEU A 115 1.72 10.16 -15.43
N LYS A 116 2.38 9.39 -16.27
CA LYS A 116 3.59 8.61 -15.91
C LYS A 116 4.80 9.47 -15.59
N THR A 117 4.83 10.74 -15.95
CA THR A 117 5.91 11.67 -15.57
C THR A 117 5.81 12.14 -14.12
N LEU A 118 4.64 11.95 -13.49
CA LEU A 118 4.40 12.39 -12.11
C LEU A 118 5.02 11.44 -11.09
N PRO A 119 5.61 11.94 -9.99
CA PRO A 119 6.20 11.12 -8.94
C PRO A 119 5.24 10.07 -8.37
N GLY A 120 5.65 8.79 -8.37
CA GLY A 120 4.87 7.70 -7.80
C GLY A 120 3.70 7.20 -8.65
N ILE A 121 3.50 7.73 -9.85
CA ILE A 121 2.52 7.25 -10.81
C ILE A 121 3.21 6.33 -11.83
N GLY A 122 3.01 5.01 -11.66
CA GLY A 122 3.48 4.00 -12.60
C GLY A 122 2.44 3.66 -13.67
N ASP A 123 2.79 2.68 -14.53
CA ASP A 123 1.95 2.24 -15.67
C ASP A 123 0.51 1.95 -15.27
N TYR A 124 0.30 1.17 -14.21
CA TYR A 124 -1.02 0.82 -13.69
C TYR A 124 -1.84 2.05 -13.29
N THR A 125 -1.29 2.90 -12.42
CA THR A 125 -2.01 4.06 -11.88
C THR A 125 -2.32 5.07 -12.99
N ALA A 126 -1.37 5.30 -13.91
CA ALA A 126 -1.58 6.17 -15.05
C ALA A 126 -2.71 5.65 -15.96
N ALA A 127 -2.70 4.36 -16.29
CA ALA A 127 -3.73 3.72 -17.10
C ALA A 127 -5.11 3.75 -16.42
N ALA A 128 -5.17 3.52 -15.11
CA ALA A 128 -6.41 3.61 -14.34
C ALA A 128 -7.00 5.04 -14.39
N ILE A 129 -6.20 6.06 -14.11
CA ILE A 129 -6.65 7.46 -14.17
C ILE A 129 -7.08 7.83 -15.59
N ALA A 130 -6.25 7.53 -16.61
CA ALA A 130 -6.49 7.89 -18.00
C ALA A 130 -7.77 7.22 -18.55
N SER A 131 -7.97 5.94 -18.28
CA SER A 131 -9.14 5.22 -18.76
C SER A 131 -10.43 5.58 -18.02
N ILE A 132 -10.37 5.69 -16.68
CA ILE A 132 -11.56 5.93 -15.86
C ILE A 132 -12.08 7.37 -15.99
N ASN A 133 -11.18 8.35 -16.08
CA ASN A 133 -11.57 9.76 -16.05
C ASN A 133 -11.55 10.44 -17.43
N PHE A 134 -10.73 9.95 -18.33
CA PHE A 134 -10.50 10.63 -19.62
C PHE A 134 -10.82 9.76 -20.83
N GLY A 135 -11.26 8.50 -20.62
CA GLY A 135 -11.67 7.62 -21.70
C GLY A 135 -10.54 7.13 -22.60
N GLU A 136 -9.28 7.22 -22.16
CA GLU A 136 -8.16 6.66 -22.94
C GLU A 136 -8.21 5.13 -22.93
N PRO A 137 -8.19 4.45 -24.09
CA PRO A 137 -8.32 3.00 -24.14
C PRO A 137 -7.00 2.30 -23.82
N VAL A 138 -6.63 2.31 -22.54
CA VAL A 138 -5.42 1.67 -21.99
C VAL A 138 -5.80 0.77 -20.82
N ALA A 139 -5.25 -0.44 -20.80
CA ALA A 139 -5.51 -1.43 -19.77
C ALA A 139 -4.69 -1.12 -18.50
N ALA A 140 -5.38 -1.03 -17.37
CA ALA A 140 -4.76 -0.84 -16.04
C ALA A 140 -4.33 -2.19 -15.46
N VAL A 141 -3.18 -2.69 -15.90
CA VAL A 141 -2.72 -4.06 -15.61
C VAL A 141 -2.12 -4.17 -14.21
N ASP A 142 -2.87 -4.77 -13.30
CA ASP A 142 -2.46 -5.13 -11.93
C ASP A 142 -2.39 -6.66 -11.74
N GLY A 143 -2.13 -7.09 -10.51
CA GLY A 143 -2.11 -8.51 -10.16
C GLY A 143 -3.48 -9.20 -10.31
N ASN A 144 -4.60 -8.47 -10.25
CA ASN A 144 -5.93 -9.03 -10.48
C ASN A 144 -6.16 -9.28 -11.96
N LEU A 145 -5.86 -8.28 -12.80
CA LEU A 145 -5.99 -8.40 -14.24
C LEU A 145 -5.10 -9.51 -14.77
N LEU A 146 -3.83 -9.58 -14.34
CA LEU A 146 -2.91 -10.66 -14.72
C LEU A 146 -3.44 -12.05 -14.34
N ARG A 147 -4.03 -12.19 -13.15
CA ARG A 147 -4.61 -13.47 -12.73
C ARG A 147 -5.81 -13.87 -13.56
N VAL A 148 -6.73 -12.94 -13.78
CA VAL A 148 -7.91 -13.19 -14.62
C VAL A 148 -7.47 -13.56 -16.04
N ALA A 149 -6.60 -12.76 -16.63
CA ALA A 149 -6.11 -12.99 -17.98
C ALA A 149 -5.37 -14.33 -18.12
N ALA A 150 -4.49 -14.69 -17.19
CA ALA A 150 -3.77 -15.95 -17.19
C ALA A 150 -4.73 -17.17 -17.13
N ARG A 151 -5.78 -17.07 -16.28
CA ARG A 151 -6.79 -18.14 -16.19
C ARG A 151 -7.67 -18.23 -17.44
N VAL A 152 -8.09 -17.09 -17.97
CA VAL A 152 -8.95 -17.04 -19.17
C VAL A 152 -8.22 -17.55 -20.40
N SER A 153 -6.97 -17.13 -20.61
CA SER A 153 -6.15 -17.56 -21.77
C SER A 153 -5.50 -18.93 -21.59
N GLY A 154 -5.43 -19.46 -20.37
CA GLY A 154 -4.68 -20.69 -20.08
C GLY A 154 -3.16 -20.50 -20.05
N CYS A 155 -2.65 -19.27 -20.04
CA CYS A 155 -1.22 -18.99 -20.04
C CYS A 155 -0.56 -19.46 -18.74
N ALA A 156 0.45 -20.32 -18.85
CA ALA A 156 1.19 -20.91 -17.75
C ALA A 156 2.56 -20.27 -17.52
N ASP A 157 2.86 -19.19 -18.21
CA ASP A 157 4.08 -18.44 -18.01
C ASP A 157 4.05 -17.66 -16.69
N ASP A 158 5.25 -17.40 -16.12
CA ASP A 158 5.37 -16.63 -14.88
C ASP A 158 4.93 -15.18 -15.08
N ILE A 159 3.80 -14.82 -14.50
CA ILE A 159 3.25 -13.45 -14.56
C ILE A 159 4.14 -12.39 -13.89
N MET A 160 5.22 -12.79 -13.21
CA MET A 160 6.21 -11.86 -12.63
C MET A 160 7.34 -11.54 -13.61
N ASP A 161 7.52 -12.31 -14.68
CA ASP A 161 8.47 -12.01 -15.76
C ASP A 161 8.04 -10.76 -16.52
N ALA A 162 8.97 -9.82 -16.75
CA ALA A 162 8.68 -8.54 -17.38
C ALA A 162 8.22 -8.70 -18.86
N ARG A 163 8.73 -9.70 -19.59
CA ARG A 163 8.33 -9.98 -20.98
C ARG A 163 6.92 -10.53 -21.02
N VAL A 164 6.60 -11.45 -20.12
CA VAL A 164 5.26 -12.02 -19.97
C VAL A 164 4.26 -10.93 -19.61
N ARG A 165 4.59 -10.06 -18.67
CA ARG A 165 3.72 -8.92 -18.33
C ARG A 165 3.48 -7.97 -19.51
N LYS A 166 4.49 -7.71 -20.32
CA LYS A 166 4.35 -6.89 -21.55
C LYS A 166 3.40 -7.56 -22.55
N GLN A 167 3.49 -8.88 -22.72
CA GLN A 167 2.59 -9.67 -23.56
C GLN A 167 1.15 -9.58 -23.06
N PHE A 168 0.91 -9.82 -21.76
CA PHE A 168 -0.42 -9.65 -21.15
C PHE A 168 -0.98 -8.24 -21.37
N THR A 169 -0.13 -7.22 -21.21
CA THR A 169 -0.55 -5.83 -21.39
C THR A 169 -0.99 -5.57 -22.84
N ALA A 170 -0.28 -6.11 -23.83
CA ALA A 170 -0.65 -5.99 -25.22
C ALA A 170 -2.04 -6.61 -25.48
N HIS A 171 -2.24 -7.88 -25.09
CA HIS A 171 -3.53 -8.56 -25.30
C HIS A 171 -4.69 -7.92 -24.53
N LEU A 172 -4.45 -7.38 -23.32
CA LEU A 172 -5.47 -6.65 -22.56
C LEU A 172 -5.81 -5.30 -23.20
N ASN A 173 -4.85 -4.63 -23.84
CA ASN A 173 -5.10 -3.42 -24.62
C ASN A 173 -5.90 -3.73 -25.89
N ASP A 174 -5.64 -4.87 -26.54
CA ASP A 174 -6.40 -5.31 -27.72
C ASP A 174 -7.85 -5.69 -27.35
N ALA A 175 -8.07 -6.19 -26.13
CA ALA A 175 -9.38 -6.60 -25.62
C ALA A 175 -10.19 -5.47 -24.97
N ILE A 176 -9.59 -4.30 -24.73
CA ILE A 176 -10.29 -3.21 -24.01
C ILE A 176 -11.46 -2.67 -24.83
N ASP A 177 -12.58 -2.41 -24.19
CA ASP A 177 -13.73 -1.74 -24.83
C ASP A 177 -13.37 -0.28 -25.11
N LEU A 178 -13.37 0.12 -26.39
CA LEU A 178 -12.99 1.46 -26.81
C LEU A 178 -14.00 2.54 -26.42
N ALA A 179 -15.27 2.16 -26.25
CA ALA A 179 -16.33 3.08 -25.85
C ALA A 179 -16.38 3.26 -24.31
N ARG A 180 -16.01 2.21 -23.56
CA ARG A 180 -16.15 2.16 -22.11
C ARG A 180 -14.86 1.66 -21.42
N PRO A 181 -13.65 2.22 -21.74
CA PRO A 181 -12.38 1.67 -21.24
C PRO A 181 -12.27 1.71 -19.72
N GLY A 182 -12.79 2.76 -19.08
CA GLY A 182 -12.83 2.85 -17.62
C GLY A 182 -13.76 1.82 -16.97
N ALA A 183 -14.87 1.48 -17.60
CA ALA A 183 -15.78 0.42 -17.14
C ALA A 183 -15.10 -0.96 -17.27
N TYR A 184 -14.42 -1.23 -18.40
CA TYR A 184 -13.66 -2.45 -18.62
C TYR A 184 -12.61 -2.67 -17.51
N ASN A 185 -11.77 -1.67 -17.24
CA ASN A 185 -10.76 -1.77 -16.19
C ASN A 185 -11.38 -2.02 -14.81
N LYS A 186 -12.42 -1.26 -14.44
CA LYS A 186 -13.14 -1.47 -13.16
C LYS A 186 -13.78 -2.86 -13.09
N ALA A 187 -14.34 -3.36 -14.19
CA ALA A 187 -14.93 -4.68 -14.27
C ALA A 187 -13.90 -5.80 -14.06
N MET A 188 -12.74 -5.71 -14.71
CA MET A 188 -11.63 -6.64 -14.53
C MET A 188 -11.11 -6.63 -13.08
N MET A 189 -10.94 -5.44 -12.49
CA MET A 189 -10.55 -5.30 -11.08
C MET A 189 -11.58 -5.97 -10.15
N ASP A 190 -12.87 -5.73 -10.37
CA ASP A 190 -13.95 -6.29 -9.55
C ASP A 190 -14.07 -7.79 -9.72
N LEU A 191 -14.00 -8.29 -10.94
CA LEU A 191 -13.98 -9.73 -11.22
C LEU A 191 -12.84 -10.42 -10.48
N GLY A 192 -11.63 -9.85 -10.53
CA GLY A 192 -10.47 -10.36 -9.81
C GLY A 192 -10.64 -10.29 -8.29
N ALA A 193 -11.27 -9.23 -7.76
CA ALA A 193 -11.40 -9.04 -6.32
C ALA A 193 -12.54 -9.85 -5.68
N THR A 194 -13.61 -10.20 -6.42
CA THR A 194 -14.85 -10.75 -5.84
C THR A 194 -15.23 -12.14 -6.33
N VAL A 195 -14.78 -12.52 -7.53
CA VAL A 195 -15.14 -13.78 -8.19
C VAL A 195 -13.90 -14.63 -8.46
N CYS A 196 -12.95 -14.14 -9.26
CA CYS A 196 -11.73 -14.85 -9.62
C CYS A 196 -10.66 -14.68 -8.54
N LEU A 197 -10.87 -15.29 -7.37
CA LEU A 197 -10.08 -15.06 -6.16
C LEU A 197 -8.64 -15.57 -6.28
N PRO A 198 -7.66 -14.90 -5.58
CA PRO A 198 -6.25 -15.32 -5.59
C PRO A 198 -5.95 -16.51 -4.68
N ASN A 199 -6.75 -16.69 -3.64
CA ASN A 199 -6.58 -17.74 -2.63
C ASN A 199 -7.90 -18.49 -2.44
N GLY A 200 -7.85 -19.82 -2.34
CA GLY A 200 -9.02 -20.68 -2.30
C GLY A 200 -9.70 -20.82 -3.66
N ALA A 201 -10.81 -21.54 -3.70
CA ALA A 201 -11.55 -21.79 -4.93
C ALA A 201 -12.19 -20.50 -5.47
N PRO A 202 -11.98 -20.13 -6.73
CA PRO A 202 -12.69 -19.03 -7.35
C PRO A 202 -14.17 -19.40 -7.54
N LYS A 203 -15.04 -18.37 -7.59
CA LYS A 203 -16.50 -18.53 -7.73
C LYS A 203 -16.88 -18.69 -9.20
N CYS A 204 -16.41 -19.77 -9.86
CA CYS A 204 -16.57 -19.97 -11.29
C CYS A 204 -18.03 -20.07 -11.76
N GLU A 205 -18.95 -20.50 -10.88
CA GLU A 205 -20.36 -20.66 -11.19
C GLU A 205 -21.07 -19.33 -11.58
N ILE A 206 -20.60 -18.22 -11.01
CA ILE A 206 -21.14 -16.88 -11.28
C ILE A 206 -20.21 -16.03 -12.14
N CYS A 207 -19.14 -16.63 -12.71
CA CYS A 207 -18.12 -15.92 -13.43
C CYS A 207 -18.55 -15.65 -14.88
N PRO A 208 -18.53 -14.41 -15.39
CA PRO A 208 -18.86 -14.10 -16.78
C PRO A 208 -17.89 -14.75 -17.79
N ALA A 209 -16.67 -15.10 -17.34
CA ALA A 209 -15.68 -15.78 -18.18
C ALA A 209 -15.83 -17.31 -18.24
N ARG A 210 -16.75 -17.92 -17.49
CA ARG A 210 -16.79 -19.38 -17.28
C ARG A 210 -16.72 -20.19 -18.58
N MET A 211 -17.51 -19.82 -19.58
CA MET A 211 -17.64 -20.57 -20.84
C MET A 211 -16.38 -20.51 -21.71
N MET A 212 -15.56 -19.47 -21.57
CA MET A 212 -14.33 -19.27 -22.36
C MET A 212 -13.05 -19.44 -21.52
N CYS A 213 -13.16 -19.68 -20.21
CA CYS A 213 -12.00 -19.75 -19.33
C CYS A 213 -11.26 -21.09 -19.46
N GLU A 214 -10.06 -21.08 -20.01
CA GLU A 214 -9.25 -22.28 -20.19
C GLU A 214 -8.83 -22.93 -18.88
N ALA A 215 -8.55 -22.14 -17.83
CA ALA A 215 -8.28 -22.68 -16.50
C ALA A 215 -9.47 -23.44 -15.92
N TYR A 216 -10.69 -22.98 -16.16
CA TYR A 216 -11.89 -23.66 -15.70
C TYR A 216 -12.13 -24.96 -16.47
N LYS A 217 -12.06 -24.91 -17.81
CA LYS A 217 -12.25 -26.09 -18.69
C LYS A 217 -11.26 -27.21 -18.36
N ASN A 218 -10.03 -26.86 -18.02
CA ASN A 218 -8.92 -27.80 -17.83
C ASN A 218 -8.60 -28.07 -16.34
N GLY A 219 -9.41 -27.60 -15.38
CA GLY A 219 -9.17 -27.82 -13.95
C GLY A 219 -7.92 -27.13 -13.38
N LEU A 220 -7.47 -26.03 -14.00
CA LEU A 220 -6.22 -25.33 -13.68
C LEU A 220 -6.41 -24.06 -12.82
N THR A 221 -7.60 -23.83 -12.28
CA THR A 221 -7.92 -22.60 -11.55
C THR A 221 -7.07 -22.38 -10.28
N GLU A 222 -6.58 -23.47 -9.67
CA GLU A 222 -5.69 -23.40 -8.50
C GLU A 222 -4.21 -23.30 -8.88
N VAL A 223 -3.86 -23.74 -10.08
CA VAL A 223 -2.49 -23.73 -10.61
C VAL A 223 -2.13 -22.36 -11.21
N LEU A 224 -3.08 -21.76 -11.94
CA LEU A 224 -2.89 -20.48 -12.60
C LEU A 224 -3.35 -19.30 -11.72
N PRO A 225 -2.64 -18.18 -11.73
CA PRO A 225 -1.43 -17.89 -12.52
C PRO A 225 -0.17 -18.48 -11.88
N VAL A 226 0.80 -18.82 -12.71
CA VAL A 226 2.13 -19.24 -12.24
C VAL A 226 2.90 -18.02 -11.73
N ARG A 227 3.58 -18.20 -10.61
CA ARG A 227 4.45 -17.17 -10.00
C ARG A 227 5.71 -17.83 -9.43
N ALA A 228 6.87 -17.28 -9.75
CA ALA A 228 8.11 -17.69 -9.12
C ALA A 228 8.06 -17.53 -7.60
N LYS A 229 8.69 -18.46 -6.89
CA LYS A 229 8.81 -18.42 -5.43
C LYS A 229 9.61 -17.17 -5.02
N LYS A 230 9.08 -16.43 -4.05
CA LYS A 230 9.80 -15.29 -3.46
C LYS A 230 11.01 -15.79 -2.67
N LYS A 231 12.11 -15.02 -2.72
CA LYS A 231 13.26 -15.24 -1.85
C LYS A 231 12.86 -15.11 -0.38
N ALA A 232 13.52 -15.88 0.48
CA ALA A 232 13.34 -15.76 1.94
C ALA A 232 13.67 -14.32 2.41
N ARG A 233 12.94 -13.83 3.40
CA ARG A 233 13.20 -12.53 4.01
C ARG A 233 14.40 -12.62 4.97
N LYS A 234 15.13 -11.52 5.09
CA LYS A 234 16.11 -11.35 6.16
C LYS A 234 15.35 -11.11 7.47
N ILE A 235 15.68 -11.87 8.52
CA ILE A 235 15.18 -11.60 9.87
C ILE A 235 16.19 -10.66 10.54
N GLU A 236 15.69 -9.63 11.19
CA GLU A 236 16.49 -8.65 11.93
C GLU A 236 15.93 -8.54 13.35
N GLU A 237 16.75 -8.99 14.29
CA GLU A 237 16.44 -8.86 15.71
C GLU A 237 16.69 -7.43 16.17
N ARG A 238 15.77 -6.88 16.98
CA ARG A 238 15.85 -5.52 17.51
C ARG A 238 15.40 -5.46 18.96
N THR A 239 16.13 -4.72 19.78
CA THR A 239 15.69 -4.32 21.10
C THR A 239 15.12 -2.90 21.04
N VAL A 240 13.85 -2.75 21.39
CA VAL A 240 13.10 -1.49 21.36
C VAL A 240 13.08 -0.90 22.78
N LEU A 241 13.49 0.35 22.92
CA LEU A 241 13.64 1.04 24.20
C LEU A 241 12.46 2.02 24.39
N LEU A 242 11.59 1.71 25.34
CA LEU A 242 10.45 2.55 25.73
C LEU A 242 10.89 3.41 26.93
N LEU A 243 11.53 4.55 26.60
CA LEU A 243 12.19 5.39 27.60
C LEU A 243 11.25 6.44 28.17
N PHE A 244 11.31 6.65 29.48
CA PHE A 244 10.53 7.64 30.19
C PHE A 244 11.43 8.54 31.02
N GLN A 245 11.13 9.85 30.99
CA GLN A 245 11.77 10.87 31.80
C GLN A 245 10.80 12.03 32.11
N ASN A 246 10.63 12.38 33.33
CA ASN A 246 9.77 13.49 33.75
C ASN A 246 8.34 13.41 33.18
N GLY A 247 7.72 12.23 33.20
CA GLY A 247 6.36 12.00 32.69
C GLY A 247 6.21 12.04 31.17
N LYS A 248 7.33 12.06 30.41
CA LYS A 248 7.36 12.06 28.94
C LYS A 248 7.99 10.80 28.42
N ALA A 249 7.63 10.40 27.22
CA ALA A 249 8.19 9.26 26.50
C ALA A 249 9.15 9.72 25.39
N ALA A 250 10.27 9.02 25.21
CA ALA A 250 11.23 9.33 24.15
C ALA A 250 10.77 8.78 22.80
N LEU A 251 10.83 9.63 21.80
CA LEU A 251 10.74 9.28 20.38
C LEU A 251 11.99 9.76 19.65
N ARG A 252 12.34 9.09 18.56
CA ARG A 252 13.41 9.51 17.66
C ARG A 252 12.83 9.66 16.24
N LYS A 253 13.18 10.75 15.57
CA LYS A 253 12.80 10.91 14.16
C LYS A 253 13.77 10.15 13.29
N ARG A 254 13.24 9.30 12.41
CA ARG A 254 14.05 8.57 11.43
C ARG A 254 14.56 9.51 10.34
N ALA A 255 15.69 9.15 9.72
CA ALA A 255 16.22 9.87 8.58
C ALA A 255 15.16 9.98 7.45
N ASP A 256 15.33 10.96 6.57
CA ASP A 256 14.44 11.24 5.44
C ASP A 256 14.53 10.21 4.31
N THR A 257 15.45 9.25 4.42
CA THR A 257 15.65 8.16 3.48
C THR A 257 15.58 6.79 4.18
N GLY A 258 15.42 5.73 3.39
CA GLY A 258 15.39 4.35 3.89
C GLY A 258 14.03 3.87 4.40
N LEU A 259 14.04 2.77 5.14
CA LEU A 259 12.83 2.13 5.68
C LEU A 259 12.16 3.03 6.71
N LEU A 260 10.85 3.28 6.57
CA LEU A 260 10.05 4.12 7.46
C LEU A 260 10.59 5.56 7.60
N ALA A 261 11.20 6.10 6.55
CA ALA A 261 11.81 7.43 6.53
C ALA A 261 10.87 8.53 7.06
N SER A 262 11.43 9.52 7.73
CA SER A 262 10.77 10.70 8.33
C SER A 262 9.67 10.40 9.36
N LEU A 263 9.45 9.14 9.74
CA LEU A 263 8.48 8.77 10.77
C LEU A 263 9.12 8.79 12.15
N TRP A 264 8.27 8.85 13.17
CA TRP A 264 8.71 8.71 14.55
C TRP A 264 8.85 7.23 14.93
N GLU A 265 9.89 6.88 15.66
CA GLU A 265 10.12 5.55 16.19
C GLU A 265 10.53 5.61 17.65
N PHE A 266 10.40 4.49 18.36
CA PHE A 266 11.09 4.30 19.62
C PHE A 266 12.59 4.11 19.36
N PRO A 267 13.47 4.66 20.21
CA PRO A 267 14.88 4.31 20.16
C PRO A 267 15.05 2.79 20.15
N SER A 268 15.93 2.29 19.31
CA SER A 268 16.15 0.85 19.20
C SER A 268 17.57 0.53 18.79
N VAL A 269 18.06 -0.62 19.21
CA VAL A 269 19.38 -1.17 18.86
C VAL A 269 19.21 -2.53 18.18
N LEU A 270 20.17 -2.88 17.33
CA LEU A 270 20.19 -4.19 16.69
C LEU A 270 20.55 -5.27 17.72
N GLY A 271 19.94 -6.45 17.56
CA GLY A 271 20.15 -7.60 18.41
C GLY A 271 19.08 -7.74 19.51
N ASN A 272 19.08 -8.91 20.12
CA ASN A 272 18.18 -9.28 21.21
C ASN A 272 18.94 -9.15 22.55
N LEU A 273 18.91 -7.93 23.13
CA LEU A 273 19.64 -7.64 24.37
C LEU A 273 18.86 -8.17 25.59
N ASP A 274 19.63 -8.45 26.64
CA ASP A 274 19.15 -8.59 28.01
C ASP A 274 19.20 -7.24 28.74
N GLU A 275 18.84 -7.21 30.02
CA GLU A 275 18.80 -5.96 30.82
C GLU A 275 20.19 -5.31 30.95
N ALA A 276 21.26 -6.11 31.06
CA ALA A 276 22.63 -5.61 31.12
C ALA A 276 23.04 -4.95 29.80
N GLY A 277 22.71 -5.59 28.66
CA GLY A 277 22.89 -5.04 27.32
C GLY A 277 22.09 -3.74 27.09
N VAL A 278 20.87 -3.68 27.61
CA VAL A 278 20.03 -2.45 27.57
C VAL A 278 20.70 -1.34 28.38
N SER A 279 21.17 -1.62 29.60
CA SER A 279 21.87 -0.64 30.44
C SER A 279 23.10 -0.07 29.75
N LEU A 280 23.90 -0.94 29.09
CA LEU A 280 25.07 -0.50 28.31
C LEU A 280 24.66 0.37 27.10
N ALA A 281 23.61 -0.01 26.39
CA ALA A 281 23.11 0.76 25.25
C ALA A 281 22.62 2.15 25.70
N LEU A 282 21.92 2.26 26.83
CA LEU A 282 21.51 3.54 27.42
C LEU A 282 22.72 4.40 27.78
N ALA A 283 23.74 3.83 28.41
CA ALA A 283 24.97 4.55 28.74
C ALA A 283 25.67 5.10 27.47
N GLN A 284 25.69 4.36 26.38
CA GLN A 284 26.20 4.83 25.07
C GLN A 284 25.38 5.99 24.49
N MET A 285 24.09 6.08 24.85
CA MET A 285 23.21 7.18 24.48
C MET A 285 23.32 8.38 25.45
N GLY A 286 24.21 8.37 26.43
CA GLY A 286 24.32 9.42 27.45
C GLY A 286 23.21 9.37 28.52
N LEU A 287 22.52 8.25 28.64
CA LEU A 287 21.40 8.07 29.55
C LEU A 287 21.77 7.07 30.67
N SER A 288 21.23 7.32 31.87
CA SER A 288 21.35 6.41 33.01
C SER A 288 19.98 5.86 33.38
N ALA A 289 19.85 4.54 33.43
CA ALA A 289 18.60 3.89 33.83
C ALA A 289 18.43 3.93 35.37
N LYS A 290 17.23 4.30 35.82
CA LYS A 290 16.74 4.12 37.20
C LYS A 290 16.05 2.75 37.35
N SER A 291 15.36 2.28 36.30
CA SER A 291 14.72 0.99 36.25
C SER A 291 14.75 0.46 34.79
N ILE A 292 14.78 -0.84 34.63
CA ILE A 292 14.65 -1.53 33.35
C ILE A 292 13.68 -2.69 33.57
N GLU A 293 12.62 -2.77 32.76
CA GLU A 293 11.60 -3.78 32.87
C GLU A 293 11.21 -4.32 31.49
N PRO A 294 11.01 -5.65 31.29
CA PRO A 294 10.54 -6.18 30.03
C PRO A 294 9.17 -5.63 29.61
N ALA A 295 9.02 -5.19 28.36
CA ALA A 295 7.78 -4.71 27.76
C ALA A 295 7.17 -5.71 26.75
N GLY A 296 7.71 -6.94 26.71
CA GLY A 296 7.28 -7.99 25.82
C GLY A 296 7.90 -7.89 24.43
N SER A 297 7.35 -8.67 23.47
CA SER A 297 7.89 -8.79 22.12
C SER A 297 6.84 -8.52 21.04
N ALA A 298 7.28 -8.16 19.86
CA ALA A 298 6.45 -7.96 18.69
C ALA A 298 7.22 -8.37 17.42
N LYS A 299 6.47 -8.81 16.39
CA LYS A 299 7.03 -9.07 15.05
C LYS A 299 6.37 -8.16 14.03
N HIS A 300 7.15 -7.71 13.06
CA HIS A 300 6.60 -6.98 11.93
C HIS A 300 7.27 -7.40 10.62
N ILE A 301 6.45 -7.67 9.60
CA ILE A 301 6.91 -8.17 8.31
C ILE A 301 6.82 -7.06 7.28
N PHE A 302 7.97 -6.66 6.74
CA PHE A 302 8.08 -5.81 5.56
C PHE A 302 8.27 -6.66 4.30
N THR A 303 8.37 -6.02 3.14
CA THR A 303 8.53 -6.73 1.86
C THR A 303 9.79 -7.61 1.83
N HIS A 304 10.93 -7.11 2.32
CA HIS A 304 12.25 -7.77 2.21
C HIS A 304 12.89 -8.12 3.54
N ILE A 305 12.34 -7.64 4.65
CA ILE A 305 12.89 -7.82 5.99
C ILE A 305 11.76 -8.14 6.97
N GLU A 306 12.04 -8.89 7.99
CA GLU A 306 11.19 -9.13 9.14
C GLU A 306 11.89 -8.63 10.39
N TRP A 307 11.24 -7.78 11.17
CA TRP A 307 11.73 -7.38 12.49
C TRP A 307 11.16 -8.30 13.56
N ASP A 308 12.05 -8.94 14.32
CA ASP A 308 11.75 -9.62 15.59
C ASP A 308 12.19 -8.71 16.73
N MET A 309 11.22 -8.15 17.45
CA MET A 309 11.45 -7.05 18.38
C MET A 309 11.19 -7.48 19.82
N LYS A 310 12.12 -7.18 20.72
CA LYS A 310 11.97 -7.29 22.18
C LYS A 310 11.95 -5.87 22.77
N GLY A 311 10.97 -5.56 23.58
CA GLY A 311 10.80 -4.24 24.18
C GLY A 311 11.23 -4.22 25.65
N TYR A 312 11.77 -3.09 26.07
CA TYR A 312 12.03 -2.78 27.49
C TYR A 312 11.49 -1.38 27.82
N PHE A 313 10.82 -1.27 28.93
CA PHE A 313 10.61 -0.01 29.62
C PHE A 313 11.86 0.39 30.36
N ALA A 314 12.21 1.66 30.33
CA ALA A 314 13.25 2.20 31.20
C ALA A 314 12.89 3.63 31.65
N ASP A 315 12.91 3.86 32.97
CA ASP A 315 12.92 5.20 33.51
C ASP A 315 14.40 5.67 33.53
N VAL A 316 14.65 6.79 32.87
CA VAL A 316 16.02 7.25 32.63
C VAL A 316 16.25 8.68 33.15
N THR A 317 17.53 9.03 33.26
CA THR A 317 18.02 10.40 33.44
C THR A 317 19.16 10.64 32.48
N GLY A 318 19.42 11.90 32.17
CA GLY A 318 20.45 12.32 31.22
C GLY A 318 19.88 13.14 30.09
N GLU A 319 20.74 13.53 29.17
CA GLU A 319 20.39 14.34 28.00
C GLU A 319 20.86 13.63 26.73
N ASN A 320 20.03 13.69 25.71
CA ASN A 320 20.36 13.19 24.38
C ASN A 320 19.56 13.99 23.35
N ASP A 321 20.24 14.75 22.52
CA ASP A 321 19.66 15.68 21.55
C ASP A 321 18.96 14.95 20.38
N ASP A 322 19.23 13.67 20.16
CA ASP A 322 18.55 12.85 19.14
C ASP A 322 17.16 12.40 19.58
N LEU A 323 16.81 12.62 20.85
CA LEU A 323 15.54 12.19 21.44
C LEU A 323 14.59 13.37 21.63
N PHE A 324 13.37 13.17 21.13
CA PHE A 324 12.24 14.05 21.40
C PHE A 324 11.41 13.48 22.55
N TRP A 325 11.30 14.23 23.65
CA TRP A 325 10.53 13.85 24.83
C TRP A 325 9.07 14.31 24.69
N ALA A 326 8.21 13.39 24.25
CA ALA A 326 6.81 13.63 23.98
C ALA A 326 5.95 13.44 25.24
N ASP A 327 5.14 14.42 25.58
CA ASP A 327 3.97 14.23 26.44
C ASP A 327 2.86 13.49 25.71
N ALA A 328 1.72 13.22 26.37
CA ALA A 328 0.61 12.47 25.78
C ALA A 328 0.09 13.13 24.49
N ALA A 329 -0.03 14.45 24.44
CA ALA A 329 -0.54 15.17 23.28
C ALA A 329 0.43 15.12 22.10
N ALA A 330 1.72 15.36 22.33
CA ALA A 330 2.77 15.26 21.31
C ALA A 330 2.95 13.82 20.81
N PHE A 331 2.83 12.83 21.70
CA PHE A 331 2.88 11.42 21.36
C PHE A 331 1.71 11.03 20.43
N ASP A 332 0.50 11.49 20.71
CA ASP A 332 -0.67 11.22 19.88
C ASP A 332 -0.62 11.95 18.53
N ALA A 333 0.05 13.10 18.47
CA ALA A 333 0.29 13.82 17.22
C ALA A 333 1.38 13.15 16.35
N ALA A 334 2.33 12.42 16.94
CA ALA A 334 3.42 11.77 16.21
C ALA A 334 2.90 10.65 15.28
N ALA A 335 3.42 10.60 14.05
CA ALA A 335 3.15 9.51 13.10
C ALA A 335 4.07 8.32 13.40
N ILE A 336 3.56 7.36 14.18
CA ILE A 336 4.30 6.15 14.57
C ILE A 336 3.91 4.98 13.66
N PRO A 337 4.87 4.28 13.02
CA PRO A 337 4.56 3.15 12.13
C PRO A 337 3.84 2.00 12.85
N THR A 338 2.99 1.30 12.10
CA THR A 338 2.30 0.07 12.56
C THR A 338 3.25 -1.00 13.07
N ALA A 339 4.51 -0.99 12.65
CA ALA A 339 5.55 -1.87 13.17
C ALA A 339 5.68 -1.78 14.70
N PHE A 340 5.45 -0.59 15.26
CA PHE A 340 5.55 -0.33 16.70
C PHE A 340 4.18 -0.27 17.40
N LYS A 341 3.07 -0.65 16.74
CA LYS A 341 1.70 -0.52 17.29
C LYS A 341 1.54 -1.09 18.69
N LYS A 342 2.13 -2.27 18.96
CA LYS A 342 2.06 -2.91 20.28
C LYS A 342 2.75 -2.04 21.36
N PHE A 343 3.95 -1.57 21.06
CA PHE A 343 4.73 -0.73 21.98
C PHE A 343 4.10 0.66 22.16
N ALA A 344 3.56 1.24 21.08
CA ALA A 344 2.85 2.52 21.15
C ALA A 344 1.62 2.45 22.07
N ALA A 345 0.88 1.34 22.05
CA ALA A 345 -0.24 1.14 22.97
C ALA A 345 0.21 1.08 24.45
N LEU A 346 1.32 0.41 24.73
CA LEU A 346 1.89 0.33 26.07
C LEU A 346 2.39 1.68 26.58
N VAL A 347 3.06 2.46 25.73
CA VAL A 347 3.55 3.80 26.07
C VAL A 347 2.38 4.75 26.32
N ARG A 348 1.35 4.73 25.45
CA ARG A 348 0.16 5.57 25.63
C ARG A 348 -0.53 5.31 26.97
N ALA A 349 -0.67 4.04 27.37
CA ALA A 349 -1.25 3.69 28.66
C ALA A 349 -0.43 4.18 29.88
N ARG A 350 0.90 4.40 29.70
CA ARG A 350 1.77 4.90 30.78
C ARG A 350 1.87 6.43 30.81
N LEU A 351 1.50 7.11 29.70
CA LEU A 351 1.45 8.57 29.61
C LEU A 351 0.13 9.17 30.13
N GLN A 352 -0.93 8.35 30.29
CA GLN A 352 -2.24 8.70 30.87
C GLN A 352 -2.19 8.59 32.38
#